data_b094665bbe344652f8fefdd71ac3b009
#
_entry.id   b094665bbe344652f8fefdd71ac3b009
#
_cell.length_a   1.000
_cell.length_b   1.000
_cell.length_c   1.000
_cell.angle_alpha   90.00
_cell.angle_beta   90.00
_cell.angle_gamma   90.00
#
_symmetry.space_group_name_H-M   'P 1'
#
loop_
_entity.id
_entity.type
_entity.pdbx_description
1 polymer ?
#
loop_
_entity_poly.entity_id
_entity_poly.type
_entity_poly.pdbx_seq_one_letter_code
_entity_poly.pdbx_strand_id
1 'polypeptide(L)'
;MLRCSWPGAVLCLVAFVPVLVAQESKAPAAGASFAVSFPRERSATPLDGRVLLLVSTDSTKEPRFQIADGPETQLVFGIDVDGLAPGKPAIVSTAAFGYPLKSLRDIQPGRYWVQGLLNRYETYHRADGHVVKLPPDMGEGQHWERKPGNLYSTPRWIRIDPRLRVPPFPLKLDQVIPPIPPPAETKYVNHVRIQSELLSRFWGRPVYLGAHILLPEGFDDHPHARYPLVLSHGHFPESIEGWRETPPDPNLAPDSSARFRLKGYNRIQEQYAYRLFKDWTGPGFPRVLVVEIQHPTPYYDDSYAVNSANNGPYGDAIMKELVPYIEQKYRGIGQGWARFTYGGSTGGWEAMAAQVFYPDDFNGAWVACPDPIDFRAYTVVNIYQDTNAYRLASRWKRTPRPGQRDWLGQVTATLEELNHKELAIASRGRSGEQWDIWQAVFSPAGDDGYPKPIWNKLTGKIDRSVADYWREHYDLSYILQRDWKTLGPRVRGKLHIYVGEADNYYLNDAVYFAEDVLKGLKDPPADAEVDYGARAEHCWNGDHTQPNAISRLRYHQMFIPRIMDQIRKNHPPDVDTLSWRY
;
A
#
# COMPACT_ATOMS: atom_id res chain seq x y z
N MET A 1 3.61 8.31 -93.63
CA MET A 1 3.04 7.20 -94.38
C MET A 1 2.60 6.15 -93.45
N LEU A 2 1.36 5.89 -93.49
CA LEU A 2 0.48 4.68 -93.38
C LEU A 2 0.14 4.25 -91.93
N ARG A 3 -1.10 4.55 -91.55
CA ARG A 3 -2.34 3.79 -91.38
C ARG A 3 -2.32 2.79 -90.22
N CYS A 4 -3.13 3.09 -89.19
CA CYS A 4 -4.48 2.65 -88.91
C CYS A 4 -4.65 1.13 -88.82
N SER A 5 -5.03 0.67 -87.61
CA SER A 5 -6.30 -0.07 -87.42
C SER A 5 -6.47 -0.51 -85.95
N TRP A 6 -7.59 -0.16 -85.39
CA TRP A 6 -8.25 -0.82 -84.26
C TRP A 6 -8.94 -2.09 -84.75
N PRO A 7 -9.10 -3.14 -83.94
CA PRO A 7 -10.35 -3.25 -83.15
C PRO A 7 -10.31 -4.11 -81.91
N GLY A 8 -11.37 -4.03 -81.11
CA GLY A 8 -12.01 -5.08 -80.38
C GLY A 8 -11.92 -5.04 -78.86
N ALA A 9 -12.82 -4.27 -78.25
CA ALA A 9 -13.10 -4.44 -76.83
C ALA A 9 -13.86 -5.74 -76.55
N VAL A 10 -13.27 -6.67 -75.85
CA VAL A 10 -13.96 -7.81 -75.25
C VAL A 10 -14.26 -7.51 -73.78
N LEU A 11 -15.55 -7.30 -73.47
CA LEU A 11 -16.08 -7.15 -72.13
C LEU A 11 -16.12 -8.53 -71.46
N CYS A 12 -15.18 -8.85 -70.60
CA CYS A 12 -15.29 -9.99 -69.69
C CYS A 12 -16.11 -9.60 -68.47
N LEU A 13 -17.33 -10.04 -68.35
CA LEU A 13 -18.12 -10.02 -67.12
C LEU A 13 -17.49 -11.02 -66.13
N VAL A 14 -16.81 -10.52 -65.11
CA VAL A 14 -16.39 -11.35 -63.98
C VAL A 14 -17.56 -11.35 -62.97
N ALA A 15 -18.24 -12.48 -62.86
CA ALA A 15 -19.24 -12.71 -61.82
C ALA A 15 -18.53 -12.84 -60.47
N PHE A 16 -18.70 -11.86 -59.58
CA PHE A 16 -18.30 -11.97 -58.19
C PHE A 16 -19.28 -12.93 -57.48
N VAL A 17 -18.83 -14.14 -57.18
CA VAL A 17 -19.48 -15.00 -56.20
C VAL A 17 -18.97 -14.62 -54.82
N PRO A 18 -19.82 -14.15 -53.88
CA PRO A 18 -19.36 -13.92 -52.54
C PRO A 18 -19.04 -15.27 -51.86
N VAL A 19 -17.77 -15.51 -51.62
CA VAL A 19 -17.36 -16.62 -50.71
C VAL A 19 -17.74 -16.20 -49.30
N LEU A 20 -18.83 -16.72 -48.78
CA LEU A 20 -19.11 -16.71 -47.34
C LEU A 20 -17.98 -17.51 -46.66
N VAL A 21 -16.99 -16.79 -46.14
CA VAL A 21 -16.05 -17.35 -45.17
C VAL A 21 -16.85 -17.59 -43.88
N ALA A 22 -17.27 -18.86 -43.71
CA ALA A 22 -17.79 -19.31 -42.42
C ALA A 22 -16.68 -19.08 -41.39
N GLN A 23 -16.89 -18.13 -40.45
CA GLN A 23 -16.05 -17.97 -39.28
C GLN A 23 -16.14 -19.28 -38.49
N GLU A 24 -15.13 -20.14 -38.63
CA GLU A 24 -14.99 -21.30 -37.77
C GLU A 24 -14.96 -20.79 -36.32
N SER A 25 -16.03 -21.05 -35.59
CA SER A 25 -16.05 -20.86 -34.15
C SER A 25 -14.99 -21.82 -33.61
N LYS A 26 -13.81 -21.27 -33.24
CA LYS A 26 -12.79 -22.06 -32.53
C LYS A 26 -13.49 -22.74 -31.35
N ALA A 27 -13.52 -24.07 -31.38
CA ALA A 27 -14.03 -24.88 -30.28
C ALA A 27 -13.37 -24.37 -28.96
N PRO A 28 -14.12 -24.21 -27.87
CA PRO A 28 -13.57 -23.73 -26.61
C PRO A 28 -12.39 -24.64 -26.23
N ALA A 29 -11.29 -24.00 -25.84
CA ALA A 29 -10.11 -24.70 -25.33
C ALA A 29 -10.53 -25.61 -24.17
N ALA A 30 -9.97 -26.82 -24.09
CA ALA A 30 -10.22 -27.71 -22.96
C ALA A 30 -9.79 -27.00 -21.66
N GLY A 31 -10.64 -27.04 -20.62
CA GLY A 31 -10.37 -26.45 -19.31
C GLY A 31 -11.61 -25.81 -18.70
N ALA A 32 -11.56 -25.63 -17.40
CA ALA A 32 -12.61 -24.91 -16.68
C ALA A 32 -12.63 -23.41 -17.10
N SER A 33 -13.82 -22.87 -17.23
CA SER A 33 -14.02 -21.45 -17.50
C SER A 33 -15.26 -20.93 -16.78
N PHE A 34 -15.30 -19.62 -16.50
CA PHE A 34 -16.36 -18.97 -15.76
C PHE A 34 -16.86 -17.75 -16.53
N ALA A 35 -18.19 -17.64 -16.65
CA ALA A 35 -18.88 -16.53 -17.31
C ALA A 35 -19.38 -15.58 -16.22
N VAL A 36 -18.61 -14.53 -15.95
CA VAL A 36 -18.89 -13.54 -14.90
C VAL A 36 -19.64 -12.38 -15.52
N SER A 37 -20.84 -12.08 -15.01
CA SER A 37 -21.69 -10.99 -15.52
C SER A 37 -22.39 -10.28 -14.38
N PHE A 38 -22.84 -9.04 -14.61
CA PHE A 38 -23.68 -8.31 -13.67
C PHE A 38 -25.02 -7.92 -14.32
N PRO A 39 -26.11 -7.85 -13.56
CA PRO A 39 -27.41 -7.48 -14.08
C PRO A 39 -27.57 -5.97 -14.20
N ARG A 40 -28.49 -5.52 -15.06
CA ARG A 40 -28.76 -4.10 -15.34
C ARG A 40 -29.18 -3.30 -14.09
N GLU A 41 -29.76 -3.97 -13.11
CA GLU A 41 -30.19 -3.39 -11.83
C GLU A 41 -29.00 -2.94 -10.97
N ARG A 42 -27.80 -3.47 -11.23
CA ARG A 42 -26.55 -3.08 -10.53
C ARG A 42 -25.80 -1.96 -11.25
N SER A 43 -25.87 -1.93 -12.57
CA SER A 43 -25.43 -0.81 -13.40
C SER A 43 -26.16 -0.84 -14.73
N ALA A 44 -26.74 0.28 -15.12
CA ALA A 44 -27.35 0.45 -16.44
C ALA A 44 -26.32 0.71 -17.54
N THR A 45 -25.10 1.14 -17.16
CA THR A 45 -23.98 1.47 -18.05
C THR A 45 -22.89 0.40 -17.99
N PRO A 46 -22.07 0.26 -19.05
CA PRO A 46 -20.88 -0.58 -19.00
C PRO A 46 -19.92 -0.18 -17.88
N LEU A 47 -19.19 -1.15 -17.33
CA LEU A 47 -18.23 -0.97 -16.25
C LEU A 47 -16.81 -1.36 -16.67
N ASP A 48 -15.84 -0.60 -16.20
CA ASP A 48 -14.42 -0.90 -16.27
C ASP A 48 -13.97 -1.51 -14.94
N GLY A 49 -12.94 -2.36 -14.97
CA GLY A 49 -12.41 -2.91 -13.74
C GLY A 49 -11.62 -4.20 -13.91
N ARG A 50 -11.43 -4.86 -12.79
CA ARG A 50 -10.81 -6.17 -12.69
C ARG A 50 -11.84 -7.19 -12.23
N VAL A 51 -12.12 -8.19 -13.06
CA VAL A 51 -12.91 -9.36 -12.65
C VAL A 51 -11.98 -10.35 -11.96
N LEU A 52 -12.28 -10.67 -10.72
CA LEU A 52 -11.60 -11.67 -9.90
C LEU A 52 -12.48 -12.92 -9.77
N LEU A 53 -11.92 -14.06 -10.07
CA LEU A 53 -12.47 -15.37 -9.76
C LEU A 53 -11.74 -15.91 -8.53
N LEU A 54 -12.46 -16.17 -7.47
CA LEU A 54 -11.97 -16.60 -6.17
C LEU A 54 -12.44 -18.03 -5.92
N VAL A 55 -11.50 -18.94 -5.67
CA VAL A 55 -11.78 -20.37 -5.58
C VAL A 55 -11.16 -20.93 -4.31
N SER A 56 -11.98 -21.43 -3.41
CA SER A 56 -11.58 -21.92 -2.10
C SER A 56 -12.00 -23.36 -1.85
N THR A 57 -11.28 -24.05 -0.99
CA THR A 57 -11.67 -25.33 -0.41
C THR A 57 -12.41 -25.18 0.91
N ASP A 58 -12.38 -23.97 1.51
CA ASP A 58 -12.98 -23.63 2.79
C ASP A 58 -14.23 -22.74 2.59
N SER A 59 -15.36 -23.14 3.17
CA SER A 59 -16.62 -22.37 3.15
C SER A 59 -16.94 -21.66 4.46
N THR A 60 -16.02 -21.59 5.41
CA THR A 60 -16.22 -20.90 6.69
C THR A 60 -16.28 -19.39 6.53
N LYS A 61 -15.67 -18.86 5.45
CA LYS A 61 -15.70 -17.45 5.06
C LYS A 61 -16.00 -17.32 3.57
N GLU A 62 -16.36 -16.12 3.13
CA GLU A 62 -16.41 -15.82 1.69
C GLU A 62 -15.01 -15.89 1.08
N PRO A 63 -14.85 -16.45 -0.15
CA PRO A 63 -13.54 -16.59 -0.79
C PRO A 63 -12.76 -15.27 -0.91
N ARG A 64 -13.44 -14.13 -1.07
CA ARG A 64 -12.78 -12.82 -1.15
C ARG A 64 -11.99 -12.44 0.11
N PHE A 65 -12.28 -13.04 1.26
CA PHE A 65 -11.55 -12.82 2.51
C PHE A 65 -10.53 -13.93 2.82
N GLN A 66 -10.16 -14.74 1.83
CA GLN A 66 -9.28 -15.88 2.02
C GLN A 66 -8.00 -15.81 1.16
N ILE A 67 -7.74 -14.65 0.54
CA ILE A 67 -6.50 -14.41 -0.21
C ILE A 67 -5.50 -13.75 0.73
N ALA A 68 -4.34 -14.37 0.88
CA ALA A 68 -3.27 -13.93 1.76
C ALA A 68 -1.91 -14.07 1.06
N ASP A 69 -0.87 -13.54 1.69
CA ASP A 69 0.51 -13.71 1.23
C ASP A 69 0.96 -15.18 1.36
N GLY A 70 1.93 -15.54 0.53
CA GLY A 70 2.50 -16.88 0.52
C GLY A 70 1.69 -17.92 -0.26
N PRO A 71 2.27 -19.12 -0.48
CA PRO A 71 1.69 -20.14 -1.34
C PRO A 71 0.52 -20.92 -0.70
N GLU A 72 0.31 -20.79 0.61
CA GLU A 72 -0.74 -21.50 1.36
C GLU A 72 -2.08 -20.73 1.38
N THR A 73 -2.30 -19.87 0.41
CA THR A 73 -3.54 -19.10 0.24
C THR A 73 -4.56 -19.84 -0.63
N GLN A 74 -5.80 -19.35 -0.64
CA GLN A 74 -6.80 -19.80 -1.61
C GLN A 74 -6.52 -19.21 -3.00
N LEU A 75 -7.21 -19.72 -4.03
CA LEU A 75 -6.88 -19.38 -5.42
C LEU A 75 -7.58 -18.09 -5.85
N VAL A 76 -6.83 -17.23 -6.55
CA VAL A 76 -7.35 -16.06 -7.25
C VAL A 76 -6.90 -16.05 -8.71
N PHE A 77 -7.84 -15.75 -9.63
CA PHE A 77 -7.56 -15.54 -11.06
C PHE A 77 -8.20 -14.24 -11.51
N GLY A 78 -7.49 -13.44 -12.28
CA GLY A 78 -8.00 -12.12 -12.65
C GLY A 78 -7.88 -11.83 -14.13
N ILE A 79 -8.87 -11.07 -14.65
CA ILE A 79 -8.85 -10.48 -15.99
C ILE A 79 -9.32 -9.03 -15.94
N ASP A 80 -8.71 -8.16 -16.71
CA ASP A 80 -9.20 -6.80 -16.88
C ASP A 80 -10.41 -6.78 -17.82
N VAL A 81 -11.36 -5.90 -17.53
CA VAL A 81 -12.50 -5.61 -18.40
C VAL A 81 -12.57 -4.12 -18.68
N ASP A 82 -12.86 -3.80 -19.94
CA ASP A 82 -13.01 -2.44 -20.43
C ASP A 82 -14.38 -2.34 -21.12
N GLY A 83 -15.30 -1.58 -20.52
CA GLY A 83 -16.65 -1.43 -21.03
C GLY A 83 -17.49 -2.72 -20.94
N LEU A 84 -17.38 -3.53 -19.89
CA LEU A 84 -18.22 -4.69 -19.70
C LEU A 84 -19.70 -4.27 -19.59
N ALA A 85 -20.51 -4.63 -20.61
CA ALA A 85 -21.91 -4.25 -20.64
C ALA A 85 -22.76 -5.12 -19.68
N PRO A 86 -23.85 -4.57 -19.10
CA PRO A 86 -24.76 -5.34 -18.25
C PRO A 86 -25.34 -6.54 -18.99
N GLY A 87 -25.36 -7.69 -18.32
CA GLY A 87 -25.83 -8.97 -18.87
C GLY A 87 -24.85 -9.66 -19.83
N LYS A 88 -23.75 -9.03 -20.24
CA LYS A 88 -22.70 -9.66 -21.04
C LYS A 88 -21.68 -10.32 -20.13
N PRO A 89 -21.23 -11.55 -20.43
CA PRO A 89 -20.24 -12.22 -19.61
C PRO A 89 -18.81 -11.82 -19.96
N ALA A 90 -17.98 -11.58 -18.95
CA ALA A 90 -16.53 -11.67 -19.05
C ALA A 90 -16.11 -13.13 -18.79
N ILE A 91 -15.26 -13.70 -19.64
CA ILE A 91 -14.88 -15.11 -19.56
C ILE A 91 -13.52 -15.24 -18.87
N VAL A 92 -13.53 -15.72 -17.64
CA VAL A 92 -12.32 -16.13 -16.93
C VAL A 92 -12.01 -17.57 -17.34
N SER A 93 -10.97 -17.76 -18.11
CA SER A 93 -10.58 -19.05 -18.69
C SER A 93 -9.17 -19.45 -18.26
N THR A 94 -8.65 -20.53 -18.82
CA THR A 94 -7.26 -20.99 -18.61
C THR A 94 -6.19 -19.99 -19.07
N ALA A 95 -6.56 -18.93 -19.78
CA ALA A 95 -5.67 -17.82 -20.15
C ALA A 95 -5.54 -16.76 -19.05
N ALA A 96 -6.44 -16.74 -18.06
CA ALA A 96 -6.35 -15.83 -16.91
C ALA A 96 -5.15 -16.22 -16.06
N PHE A 97 -4.33 -15.22 -15.71
CA PHE A 97 -3.24 -15.42 -14.76
C PHE A 97 -3.80 -15.54 -13.33
N GLY A 98 -3.27 -16.46 -12.57
CA GLY A 98 -3.73 -16.72 -11.21
C GLY A 98 -2.59 -16.93 -10.21
N TYR A 99 -2.99 -17.05 -8.94
CA TYR A 99 -2.12 -17.33 -7.81
C TYR A 99 -2.87 -18.16 -6.75
N PRO A 100 -2.21 -19.10 -6.04
CA PRO A 100 -0.84 -19.59 -6.26
C PRO A 100 -0.71 -20.48 -7.51
N LEU A 101 -1.81 -20.95 -8.10
CA LEU A 101 -1.81 -21.65 -9.39
C LEU A 101 -1.84 -20.63 -10.53
N LYS A 102 -0.90 -20.75 -11.47
CA LYS A 102 -0.77 -19.79 -12.59
C LYS A 102 -1.90 -19.85 -13.60
N SER A 103 -2.65 -20.97 -13.66
CA SER A 103 -3.75 -21.15 -14.59
C SER A 103 -4.85 -22.03 -14.01
N LEU A 104 -6.10 -21.80 -14.41
CA LEU A 104 -7.22 -22.72 -14.13
C LEU A 104 -7.02 -24.15 -14.67
N ARG A 105 -6.07 -24.33 -15.58
CA ARG A 105 -5.68 -25.67 -16.11
C ARG A 105 -5.02 -26.51 -15.02
N ASP A 106 -4.37 -25.89 -14.06
CA ASP A 106 -3.56 -26.56 -13.04
C ASP A 106 -4.38 -26.91 -11.78
N ILE A 107 -5.66 -26.48 -11.74
CA ILE A 107 -6.55 -26.81 -10.63
C ILE A 107 -6.83 -28.31 -10.58
N GLN A 108 -6.80 -28.91 -9.40
CA GLN A 108 -7.12 -30.32 -9.25
C GLN A 108 -8.64 -30.55 -9.39
N PRO A 109 -9.07 -31.70 -9.97
CA PRO A 109 -10.48 -32.06 -9.98
C PRO A 109 -11.04 -32.11 -8.55
N GLY A 110 -12.13 -31.35 -8.29
CA GLY A 110 -12.66 -31.27 -6.94
C GLY A 110 -13.93 -30.46 -6.84
N ARG A 111 -14.39 -30.28 -5.61
CA ARG A 111 -15.51 -29.39 -5.25
C ARG A 111 -14.96 -28.16 -4.54
N TYR A 112 -15.30 -26.98 -5.05
CA TYR A 112 -14.75 -25.70 -4.60
C TYR A 112 -15.84 -24.72 -4.25
N TRP A 113 -15.58 -23.88 -3.25
CA TRP A 113 -16.37 -22.72 -2.87
C TRP A 113 -15.94 -21.54 -3.72
N VAL A 114 -16.79 -21.10 -4.64
CA VAL A 114 -16.41 -20.18 -5.73
C VAL A 114 -17.19 -18.89 -5.64
N GLN A 115 -16.48 -17.76 -5.80
CA GLN A 115 -17.04 -16.41 -5.82
C GLN A 115 -16.45 -15.60 -6.98
N GLY A 116 -17.27 -14.75 -7.61
CA GLY A 116 -16.81 -13.72 -8.53
C GLY A 116 -16.88 -12.35 -7.89
N LEU A 117 -15.94 -11.47 -8.21
CA LEU A 117 -15.93 -10.07 -7.79
C LEU A 117 -15.49 -9.19 -8.97
N LEU A 118 -16.09 -8.01 -9.12
CA LEU A 118 -15.64 -6.94 -10.01
C LEU A 118 -15.12 -5.79 -9.15
N ASN A 119 -13.79 -5.61 -9.11
CA ASN A 119 -13.17 -4.41 -8.59
C ASN A 119 -13.30 -3.30 -9.64
N ARG A 120 -14.18 -2.33 -9.38
CA ARG A 120 -14.54 -1.28 -10.34
C ARG A 120 -13.43 -0.26 -10.45
N TYR A 121 -13.16 0.16 -11.70
CA TYR A 121 -12.24 1.26 -12.02
C TYR A 121 -13.02 2.46 -12.53
N GLU A 122 -12.41 3.64 -12.34
CA GLU A 122 -12.88 4.90 -12.89
C GLU A 122 -11.78 5.51 -13.76
N THR A 123 -12.19 6.36 -14.69
CA THR A 123 -11.25 7.08 -15.56
C THR A 123 -10.77 8.35 -14.87
N TYR A 124 -9.47 8.54 -14.87
CA TYR A 124 -8.78 9.72 -14.38
C TYR A 124 -8.09 10.45 -15.52
N HIS A 125 -8.29 11.77 -15.59
CA HIS A 125 -7.64 12.67 -16.54
C HIS A 125 -6.59 13.47 -15.80
N ARG A 126 -5.36 12.97 -15.80
CA ARG A 126 -4.26 13.56 -15.03
C ARG A 126 -3.76 14.86 -15.66
N ALA A 127 -3.21 15.74 -14.81
CA ALA A 127 -2.66 17.03 -15.27
C ALA A 127 -1.46 16.91 -16.24
N ASP A 128 -0.77 15.77 -16.22
CA ASP A 128 0.32 15.46 -17.16
C ASP A 128 -0.17 14.99 -18.55
N GLY A 129 -1.48 14.99 -18.77
CA GLY A 129 -2.12 14.60 -20.04
C GLY A 129 -2.46 13.12 -20.16
N HIS A 130 -2.05 12.27 -19.24
CA HIS A 130 -2.40 10.85 -19.27
C HIS A 130 -3.85 10.59 -18.84
N VAL A 131 -4.44 9.59 -19.47
CA VAL A 131 -5.78 9.07 -19.12
C VAL A 131 -5.62 7.63 -18.65
N VAL A 132 -5.94 7.38 -17.38
CA VAL A 132 -5.75 6.07 -16.74
C VAL A 132 -7.05 5.57 -16.11
N LYS A 133 -7.21 4.24 -16.02
CA LYS A 133 -8.34 3.60 -15.35
C LYS A 133 -7.86 2.93 -14.07
N LEU A 134 -8.32 3.43 -12.93
CA LEU A 134 -7.83 3.07 -11.61
C LEU A 134 -8.99 2.81 -10.65
N PRO A 135 -8.79 1.97 -9.62
CA PRO A 135 -9.78 1.80 -8.56
C PRO A 135 -9.80 3.05 -7.66
N PRO A 136 -10.93 3.80 -7.59
CA PRO A 136 -11.03 4.88 -6.63
C PRO A 136 -11.07 4.32 -5.21
N ASP A 137 -10.40 4.98 -4.26
CA ASP A 137 -10.66 4.74 -2.84
C ASP A 137 -12.04 5.27 -2.46
N MET A 138 -12.80 4.49 -1.70
CA MET A 138 -14.13 4.82 -1.20
C MET A 138 -14.19 4.84 0.34
N GLY A 139 -13.03 4.99 0.99
CA GLY A 139 -12.85 4.98 2.45
C GLY A 139 -12.44 3.63 3.01
N GLU A 140 -12.06 2.67 2.16
CA GLU A 140 -11.62 1.33 2.54
C GLU A 140 -10.10 1.15 2.58
N GLY A 141 -9.32 2.17 2.18
CA GLY A 141 -7.87 2.06 2.08
C GLY A 141 -7.43 1.03 1.03
N GLN A 142 -8.04 1.04 -0.16
CA GLN A 142 -7.74 0.13 -1.28
C GLN A 142 -7.88 -1.39 -1.02
N HIS A 143 -8.60 -1.77 0.04
CA HIS A 143 -8.96 -3.16 0.28
C HIS A 143 -10.07 -3.60 -0.68
N TRP A 144 -9.69 -4.11 -1.85
CA TRP A 144 -10.61 -4.46 -2.94
C TRP A 144 -11.72 -5.43 -2.52
N GLU A 145 -11.49 -6.28 -1.53
CA GLU A 145 -12.43 -7.28 -1.02
C GLU A 145 -13.60 -6.67 -0.23
N ARG A 146 -13.44 -5.44 0.29
CA ARG A 146 -14.45 -4.70 1.05
C ARG A 146 -14.75 -3.30 0.48
N LYS A 147 -14.22 -2.97 -0.70
CA LYS A 147 -14.38 -1.65 -1.32
C LYS A 147 -15.84 -1.37 -1.69
N PRO A 148 -16.42 -0.28 -1.17
CA PRO A 148 -17.78 0.13 -1.48
C PRO A 148 -18.03 0.27 -2.98
N GLY A 149 -19.20 -0.24 -3.43
CA GLY A 149 -19.59 -0.19 -4.83
C GLY A 149 -19.01 -1.30 -5.71
N ASN A 150 -18.05 -2.11 -5.23
CA ASN A 150 -17.64 -3.32 -5.93
C ASN A 150 -18.80 -4.31 -5.99
N LEU A 151 -18.89 -5.02 -7.12
CA LEU A 151 -19.92 -6.01 -7.34
C LEU A 151 -19.36 -7.41 -7.07
N TYR A 152 -20.16 -8.25 -6.42
CA TYR A 152 -19.76 -9.62 -6.14
C TYR A 152 -20.93 -10.61 -6.24
N SER A 153 -20.59 -11.89 -6.38
CA SER A 153 -21.60 -12.96 -6.38
C SER A 153 -21.71 -13.60 -4.99
N THR A 154 -22.88 -14.10 -4.65
CA THR A 154 -23.00 -15.06 -3.55
C THR A 154 -22.13 -16.26 -3.83
N PRO A 155 -21.27 -16.70 -2.89
CA PRO A 155 -20.43 -17.88 -3.07
C PRO A 155 -21.28 -19.16 -3.20
N ARG A 156 -20.77 -20.12 -3.96
CA ARG A 156 -21.45 -21.43 -4.11
C ARG A 156 -20.46 -22.56 -4.37
N TRP A 157 -20.85 -23.76 -4.01
CA TRP A 157 -20.08 -24.97 -4.33
C TRP A 157 -20.19 -25.32 -5.80
N ILE A 158 -19.06 -25.45 -6.48
CA ILE A 158 -18.96 -25.85 -7.89
C ILE A 158 -17.99 -27.04 -7.98
N ARG A 159 -18.37 -28.06 -8.71
CA ARG A 159 -17.45 -29.15 -9.09
C ARG A 159 -16.65 -28.72 -10.32
N ILE A 160 -15.34 -28.66 -10.17
CA ILE A 160 -14.42 -28.30 -11.25
C ILE A 160 -13.61 -29.53 -11.63
N ASP A 161 -13.56 -29.84 -12.93
CA ASP A 161 -12.63 -30.78 -13.50
C ASP A 161 -12.05 -30.16 -14.78
N PRO A 162 -10.79 -29.68 -14.75
CA PRO A 162 -10.19 -28.97 -15.88
C PRO A 162 -9.95 -29.86 -17.11
N ARG A 163 -10.08 -31.17 -16.99
CA ARG A 163 -9.96 -32.15 -18.11
C ARG A 163 -11.22 -32.20 -18.93
N LEU A 164 -12.36 -31.78 -18.36
CA LEU A 164 -13.66 -31.85 -19.05
C LEU A 164 -13.90 -30.57 -19.87
N ARG A 165 -14.52 -30.77 -21.04
CA ARG A 165 -15.05 -29.65 -21.83
C ARG A 165 -16.50 -29.42 -21.41
N VAL A 166 -16.69 -28.37 -20.62
CA VAL A 166 -18.01 -27.94 -20.14
C VAL A 166 -18.24 -26.48 -20.54
N PRO A 167 -19.50 -26.06 -20.71
CA PRO A 167 -19.82 -24.66 -20.88
C PRO A 167 -19.27 -23.83 -19.68
N PRO A 168 -18.95 -22.54 -19.87
CA PRO A 168 -18.52 -21.70 -18.79
C PRO A 168 -19.52 -21.68 -17.63
N PHE A 169 -19.05 -21.85 -16.39
CA PHE A 169 -19.89 -21.77 -15.20
C PHE A 169 -20.38 -20.30 -15.01
N PRO A 170 -21.70 -20.05 -14.99
CA PRO A 170 -22.19 -18.70 -14.83
C PRO A 170 -22.01 -18.21 -13.39
N LEU A 171 -21.42 -17.01 -13.22
CA LEU A 171 -21.36 -16.29 -11.95
C LEU A 171 -22.01 -14.92 -12.13
N LYS A 172 -23.09 -14.70 -11.39
CA LYS A 172 -23.85 -13.43 -11.45
C LYS A 172 -23.43 -12.55 -10.28
N LEU A 173 -22.88 -11.35 -10.58
CA LEU A 173 -22.51 -10.34 -9.60
C LEU A 173 -23.76 -9.51 -9.26
N ASP A 174 -24.59 -10.01 -8.38
CA ASP A 174 -25.86 -9.40 -7.99
C ASP A 174 -25.84 -8.74 -6.61
N GLN A 175 -24.70 -8.83 -5.92
CA GLN A 175 -24.45 -8.14 -4.66
C GLN A 175 -23.57 -6.89 -4.91
N VAL A 176 -23.69 -5.90 -4.02
CA VAL A 176 -22.85 -4.69 -3.99
C VAL A 176 -22.31 -4.50 -2.57
N ILE A 177 -21.04 -4.16 -2.46
CA ILE A 177 -20.44 -3.82 -1.15
C ILE A 177 -21.01 -2.47 -0.70
N PRO A 178 -21.57 -2.39 0.53
CA PRO A 178 -22.21 -1.17 1.01
C PRO A 178 -21.19 -0.06 1.33
N PRO A 179 -21.64 1.21 1.41
CA PRO A 179 -20.80 2.32 1.88
C PRO A 179 -20.30 2.09 3.31
N ILE A 180 -19.10 2.61 3.60
CA ILE A 180 -18.51 2.64 4.94
C ILE A 180 -19.13 3.81 5.70
N PRO A 181 -19.64 3.62 6.92
CA PRO A 181 -20.13 4.73 7.73
C PRO A 181 -18.98 5.67 8.11
N PRO A 182 -19.25 6.97 8.28
CA PRO A 182 -18.23 7.88 8.77
C PRO A 182 -17.75 7.45 10.17
N PRO A 183 -16.46 7.70 10.50
CA PRO A 183 -15.92 7.36 11.80
C PRO A 183 -16.63 8.14 12.92
N ALA A 184 -16.76 7.51 14.09
CA ALA A 184 -17.37 8.15 15.26
C ALA A 184 -16.36 9.07 15.95
N GLU A 185 -16.77 10.28 16.30
CA GLU A 185 -15.95 11.20 17.13
C GLU A 185 -16.21 10.95 18.61
N THR A 186 -15.18 11.19 19.42
CA THR A 186 -15.25 11.13 20.89
C THR A 186 -14.73 12.44 21.50
N LYS A 187 -14.65 12.52 22.83
CA LYS A 187 -13.95 13.64 23.50
C LYS A 187 -12.49 13.77 23.04
N TYR A 188 -11.84 12.63 22.75
CA TYR A 188 -10.40 12.58 22.46
C TYR A 188 -10.08 12.40 20.99
N VAL A 189 -10.93 11.74 20.23
CA VAL A 189 -10.69 11.42 18.81
C VAL A 189 -11.63 12.23 17.93
N ASN A 190 -11.05 13.09 17.13
CA ASN A 190 -11.76 13.87 16.13
C ASN A 190 -11.32 13.47 14.72
N HIS A 191 -12.12 13.86 13.72
CA HIS A 191 -11.85 13.61 12.31
C HIS A 191 -11.85 14.89 11.51
N VAL A 192 -10.99 14.92 10.51
CA VAL A 192 -11.02 15.96 9.48
C VAL A 192 -11.00 15.31 8.11
N ARG A 193 -11.64 15.97 7.16
CA ARG A 193 -11.58 15.66 5.75
C ARG A 193 -11.61 16.95 4.97
N ILE A 194 -10.56 17.23 4.21
CA ILE A 194 -10.44 18.42 3.38
C ILE A 194 -10.29 18.02 1.92
N GLN A 195 -10.82 18.84 1.02
CA GLN A 195 -10.48 18.70 -0.39
C GLN A 195 -9.11 19.32 -0.64
N SER A 196 -8.18 18.54 -1.17
CA SER A 196 -6.87 19.04 -1.58
C SER A 196 -6.96 19.69 -2.97
N GLU A 197 -6.54 20.93 -3.08
CA GLU A 197 -6.46 21.62 -4.38
C GLU A 197 -5.33 21.06 -5.24
N LEU A 198 -4.17 20.78 -4.62
CA LEU A 198 -3.00 20.22 -5.30
C LEU A 198 -3.31 18.87 -5.93
N LEU A 199 -3.88 17.96 -5.14
CA LEU A 199 -4.23 16.61 -5.61
C LEU A 199 -5.40 16.64 -6.60
N SER A 200 -6.42 17.46 -6.34
CA SER A 200 -7.56 17.58 -7.26
C SER A 200 -7.13 18.09 -8.64
N ARG A 201 -6.17 19.01 -8.69
CA ARG A 201 -5.58 19.48 -9.94
C ARG A 201 -4.80 18.38 -10.65
N PHE A 202 -4.00 17.60 -9.92
CA PHE A 202 -3.23 16.50 -10.51
C PHE A 202 -4.13 15.42 -11.10
N TRP A 203 -5.15 14.99 -10.35
CA TRP A 203 -6.03 13.89 -10.75
C TRP A 203 -7.19 14.29 -11.67
N GLY A 204 -7.39 15.61 -11.90
CA GLY A 204 -8.48 16.13 -12.74
C GLY A 204 -9.87 15.91 -12.15
N ARG A 205 -9.96 15.70 -10.83
CA ARG A 205 -11.21 15.45 -10.08
C ARG A 205 -11.02 15.79 -8.61
N PRO A 206 -12.11 16.01 -7.84
CA PRO A 206 -12.00 16.20 -6.39
C PRO A 206 -11.28 15.04 -5.71
N VAL A 207 -10.19 15.35 -4.97
CA VAL A 207 -9.45 14.41 -4.13
C VAL A 207 -9.38 14.98 -2.73
N TYR A 208 -9.49 14.10 -1.74
CA TYR A 208 -9.58 14.49 -0.33
C TYR A 208 -8.44 13.88 0.46
N LEU A 209 -7.95 14.63 1.43
CA LEU A 209 -7.11 14.16 2.52
C LEU A 209 -7.94 14.12 3.80
N GLY A 210 -7.70 13.11 4.61
CA GLY A 210 -8.33 12.99 5.92
C GLY A 210 -7.29 12.83 7.03
N ALA A 211 -7.73 12.90 8.27
CA ALA A 211 -6.94 12.54 9.43
C ALA A 211 -7.82 12.24 10.63
N HIS A 212 -7.35 11.34 11.48
CA HIS A 212 -7.78 11.20 12.85
C HIS A 212 -6.86 12.01 13.75
N ILE A 213 -7.42 12.76 14.67
CA ILE A 213 -6.67 13.61 15.60
C ILE A 213 -6.96 13.16 17.03
N LEU A 214 -5.91 12.72 17.73
CA LEU A 214 -5.99 12.41 19.15
C LEU A 214 -5.65 13.67 19.95
N LEU A 215 -6.66 14.17 20.67
CA LEU A 215 -6.58 15.38 21.49
C LEU A 215 -6.03 15.06 22.88
N PRO A 216 -5.18 15.93 23.45
CA PRO A 216 -4.69 15.75 24.81
C PRO A 216 -5.78 15.92 25.87
N GLU A 217 -5.63 15.25 27.02
CA GLU A 217 -6.49 15.50 28.19
C GLU A 217 -6.48 16.98 28.54
N GLY A 218 -7.64 17.54 28.94
CA GLY A 218 -7.81 18.95 29.28
C GLY A 218 -7.82 19.91 28.09
N PHE A 219 -7.93 19.39 26.85
CA PHE A 219 -7.91 20.23 25.64
C PHE A 219 -8.96 21.34 25.69
N ASP A 220 -10.20 21.07 26.10
CA ASP A 220 -11.27 22.06 26.15
C ASP A 220 -11.14 22.99 27.37
N ASP A 221 -10.54 22.53 28.46
CA ASP A 221 -10.34 23.29 29.69
C ASP A 221 -9.22 24.36 29.58
N HIS A 222 -8.34 24.20 28.58
CA HIS A 222 -7.19 25.09 28.34
C HIS A 222 -7.25 25.72 26.92
N PRO A 223 -8.22 26.64 26.65
CA PRO A 223 -8.48 27.16 25.30
C PRO A 223 -7.34 28.02 24.72
N HIS A 224 -6.42 28.48 25.55
CA HIS A 224 -5.26 29.28 25.12
C HIS A 224 -3.99 28.45 24.91
N ALA A 225 -3.97 27.19 25.32
CA ALA A 225 -2.83 26.31 25.11
C ALA A 225 -2.64 26.01 23.61
N ARG A 226 -1.38 25.95 23.18
CA ARG A 226 -0.98 25.52 21.84
C ARG A 226 -0.07 24.32 21.96
N TYR A 227 -0.27 23.33 21.12
CA TYR A 227 0.30 22.00 21.31
C TYR A 227 1.36 21.67 20.26
N PRO A 228 2.44 20.96 20.63
CA PRO A 228 3.27 20.26 19.66
C PRO A 228 2.44 19.28 18.85
N LEU A 229 2.80 19.11 17.57
CA LEU A 229 2.12 18.22 16.66
C LEU A 229 3.01 17.04 16.30
N VAL A 230 2.45 15.85 16.31
CA VAL A 230 3.11 14.60 15.94
C VAL A 230 2.33 13.94 14.83
N LEU A 231 2.98 13.72 13.68
CA LEU A 231 2.44 12.90 12.61
C LEU A 231 2.82 11.44 12.89
N SER A 232 1.83 10.61 13.15
CA SER A 232 1.98 9.16 13.23
C SER A 232 1.66 8.59 11.87
N HIS A 233 2.69 8.14 11.17
CA HIS A 233 2.59 7.58 9.83
C HIS A 233 2.37 6.06 9.88
N GLY A 234 1.66 5.55 8.87
CA GLY A 234 1.36 4.14 8.70
C GLY A 234 0.36 3.92 7.58
N HIS A 235 -0.14 2.69 7.48
CA HIS A 235 -1.22 2.36 6.57
C HIS A 235 -2.51 3.11 6.91
N PHE A 236 -3.49 3.04 6.01
CA PHE A 236 -4.77 3.74 6.14
C PHE A 236 -5.41 3.49 7.51
N PRO A 237 -5.51 4.51 8.37
CA PRO A 237 -6.10 4.35 9.69
C PRO A 237 -7.63 4.41 9.61
N GLU A 238 -8.31 3.41 10.18
CA GLU A 238 -9.77 3.45 10.38
C GLU A 238 -10.15 4.22 11.66
N SER A 239 -9.20 4.33 12.58
CA SER A 239 -9.28 5.06 13.86
C SER A 239 -7.84 5.29 14.36
N ILE A 240 -7.66 5.96 15.49
CA ILE A 240 -6.34 6.05 16.12
C ILE A 240 -5.84 4.65 16.51
N GLU A 241 -4.66 4.29 16.00
CA GLU A 241 -4.07 2.98 16.23
C GLU A 241 -3.78 2.76 17.73
N GLY A 242 -4.15 1.59 18.22
CA GLY A 242 -3.90 1.24 19.62
C GLY A 242 -4.65 2.07 20.63
N TRP A 243 -5.75 2.75 20.27
CA TRP A 243 -6.59 3.55 21.16
C TRP A 243 -7.90 2.86 21.53
N ARG A 244 -8.25 2.87 22.80
CA ARG A 244 -9.52 2.34 23.32
C ARG A 244 -9.91 3.04 24.62
N GLU A 245 -11.06 3.71 24.62
CA GLU A 245 -11.57 4.46 25.79
C GLU A 245 -12.31 3.59 26.81
N THR A 246 -12.70 2.38 26.42
CA THR A 246 -13.45 1.46 27.28
C THR A 246 -12.56 0.33 27.78
N PRO A 247 -12.80 -0.23 28.98
CA PRO A 247 -12.09 -1.41 29.45
C PRO A 247 -12.13 -2.57 28.44
N PRO A 248 -11.11 -3.45 28.42
CA PRO A 248 -11.10 -4.64 27.58
C PRO A 248 -12.36 -5.49 27.80
N ASP A 249 -12.90 -6.07 26.72
CA ASP A 249 -14.06 -6.95 26.79
C ASP A 249 -13.67 -8.28 27.48
N PRO A 250 -14.20 -8.57 28.68
CA PRO A 250 -13.90 -9.82 29.39
C PRO A 250 -14.39 -11.07 28.64
N ASN A 251 -15.37 -10.92 27.75
CA ASN A 251 -15.98 -11.99 26.98
C ASN A 251 -15.39 -12.14 25.57
N LEU A 252 -14.44 -11.29 25.17
CA LEU A 252 -13.79 -11.39 23.86
C LEU A 252 -13.21 -12.80 23.68
N ALA A 253 -13.67 -13.51 22.65
CA ALA A 253 -13.11 -14.82 22.32
C ALA A 253 -11.62 -14.69 21.96
N PRO A 254 -10.74 -15.49 22.58
CA PRO A 254 -9.32 -15.39 22.29
C PRO A 254 -9.03 -15.87 20.86
N ASP A 255 -8.32 -15.07 20.10
CA ASP A 255 -7.74 -15.47 18.82
C ASP A 255 -6.49 -16.35 18.98
N SER A 256 -5.86 -16.68 17.89
CA SER A 256 -4.53 -17.29 17.85
C SER A 256 -3.67 -16.57 16.83
N SER A 257 -2.71 -15.80 17.31
CA SER A 257 -1.72 -15.17 16.44
C SER A 257 -0.67 -16.21 16.00
N ALA A 258 -0.70 -16.57 14.73
CA ALA A 258 0.32 -17.45 14.15
C ALA A 258 1.71 -16.76 14.18
N ARG A 259 1.75 -15.47 13.91
CA ARG A 259 3.00 -14.68 13.89
C ARG A 259 3.70 -14.69 15.24
N PHE A 260 2.99 -14.37 16.32
CA PHE A 260 3.59 -14.27 17.66
C PHE A 260 3.45 -15.54 18.46
N ARG A 261 2.78 -16.57 17.94
CA ARG A 261 2.51 -17.85 18.64
C ARG A 261 1.82 -17.65 19.98
N LEU A 262 0.96 -16.62 20.04
CA LEU A 262 0.23 -16.24 21.23
C LEU A 262 -1.26 -16.52 21.05
N LYS A 263 -1.84 -17.23 22.01
CA LYS A 263 -3.29 -17.36 22.13
C LYS A 263 -3.86 -16.13 22.84
N GLY A 264 -4.90 -15.53 22.27
CA GLY A 264 -5.55 -14.36 22.85
C GLY A 264 -4.74 -13.07 22.63
N TYR A 265 -4.02 -12.96 21.53
CA TYR A 265 -3.29 -11.74 21.19
C TYR A 265 -4.22 -10.54 21.03
N ASN A 266 -5.44 -10.74 20.48
CA ASN A 266 -6.50 -9.74 20.43
C ASN A 266 -6.84 -9.16 21.82
N ARG A 267 -6.86 -9.97 22.88
CA ARG A 267 -7.07 -9.49 24.25
C ARG A 267 -5.92 -8.64 24.76
N ILE A 268 -4.69 -9.01 24.39
CA ILE A 268 -3.49 -8.23 24.73
C ILE A 268 -3.56 -6.87 24.01
N GLN A 269 -3.96 -6.84 22.73
CA GLN A 269 -4.14 -5.60 21.99
C GLN A 269 -5.17 -4.68 22.67
N GLU A 270 -6.34 -5.19 23.06
CA GLU A 270 -7.33 -4.39 23.82
C GLU A 270 -6.80 -3.87 25.15
N GLN A 271 -6.03 -4.68 25.89
CA GLN A 271 -5.43 -4.27 27.16
C GLN A 271 -4.43 -3.11 26.97
N TYR A 272 -3.57 -3.19 25.96
CA TYR A 272 -2.60 -2.15 25.68
C TYR A 272 -3.24 -0.90 25.09
N ALA A 273 -4.26 -1.04 24.27
CA ALA A 273 -5.04 0.09 23.76
C ALA A 273 -5.77 0.86 24.88
N TYR A 274 -6.37 0.14 25.84
CA TYR A 274 -6.96 0.76 27.03
C TYR A 274 -5.90 1.35 27.96
N ARG A 275 -4.73 0.72 28.07
CA ARG A 275 -3.60 1.26 28.83
C ARG A 275 -3.11 2.58 28.24
N LEU A 276 -3.01 2.69 26.91
CA LEU A 276 -2.69 3.96 26.24
C LEU A 276 -3.68 5.06 26.65
N PHE A 277 -4.99 4.78 26.63
CA PHE A 277 -6.01 5.73 27.09
C PHE A 277 -5.76 6.16 28.55
N LYS A 278 -5.46 5.22 29.44
CA LYS A 278 -5.18 5.52 30.87
C LYS A 278 -3.92 6.37 31.04
N ASP A 279 -2.86 6.04 30.30
CA ASP A 279 -1.61 6.80 30.33
C ASP A 279 -1.85 8.22 29.78
N TRP A 280 -2.53 8.33 28.62
CA TRP A 280 -2.84 9.58 27.91
C TRP A 280 -3.64 10.57 28.76
N THR A 281 -4.66 10.07 29.45
CA THR A 281 -5.51 10.87 30.34
C THR A 281 -4.90 11.09 31.73
N GLY A 282 -3.79 10.45 32.03
CA GLY A 282 -3.05 10.61 33.27
C GLY A 282 -2.33 11.96 33.36
N PRO A 283 -2.05 12.44 34.62
CA PRO A 283 -1.43 13.75 34.83
C PRO A 283 0.03 13.83 34.37
N GLY A 284 0.69 12.70 34.20
CA GLY A 284 2.12 12.64 33.81
C GLY A 284 2.39 12.50 32.31
N PHE A 285 1.35 12.30 31.49
CA PHE A 285 1.56 12.13 30.07
C PHE A 285 1.66 13.49 29.36
N PRO A 286 2.61 13.67 28.42
CA PRO A 286 2.76 14.93 27.69
C PRO A 286 1.50 15.31 26.89
N ARG A 287 1.18 16.60 26.84
CA ARG A 287 0.04 17.12 26.09
C ARG A 287 0.50 17.49 24.68
N VAL A 288 0.12 16.68 23.70
CA VAL A 288 0.44 16.84 22.28
C VAL A 288 -0.78 16.51 21.43
N LEU A 289 -0.79 16.97 20.19
CA LEU A 289 -1.71 16.47 19.15
C LEU A 289 -1.03 15.31 18.44
N VAL A 290 -1.68 14.14 18.39
CA VAL A 290 -1.26 13.05 17.49
C VAL A 290 -2.20 13.02 16.31
N VAL A 291 -1.65 12.94 15.12
CA VAL A 291 -2.37 12.97 13.85
C VAL A 291 -2.02 11.73 13.05
N GLU A 292 -3.01 10.91 12.74
CA GLU A 292 -2.90 9.78 11.82
C GLU A 292 -3.59 10.13 10.51
N ILE A 293 -2.82 10.18 9.44
CA ILE A 293 -3.25 10.75 8.16
C ILE A 293 -3.94 9.69 7.31
N GLN A 294 -5.08 10.04 6.72
CA GLN A 294 -5.74 9.29 5.66
C GLN A 294 -5.39 9.93 4.31
N HIS A 295 -4.48 9.29 3.58
CA HIS A 295 -3.98 9.79 2.31
C HIS A 295 -3.93 8.69 1.22
N PRO A 296 -5.03 7.92 1.03
CA PRO A 296 -5.06 6.85 0.06
C PRO A 296 -4.87 7.39 -1.36
N THR A 297 -4.28 6.55 -2.20
CA THR A 297 -4.16 6.79 -3.63
C THR A 297 -5.01 5.78 -4.40
N PRO A 298 -5.23 5.99 -5.71
CA PRO A 298 -5.83 4.94 -6.52
C PRO A 298 -4.98 3.66 -6.64
N TYR A 299 -3.76 3.65 -6.11
CA TYR A 299 -2.85 2.51 -6.17
C TYR A 299 -2.72 1.77 -4.83
N TYR A 300 -2.94 2.47 -3.70
CA TYR A 300 -2.71 1.90 -2.38
C TYR A 300 -3.44 2.65 -1.26
N ASP A 301 -3.38 2.10 -0.05
CA ASP A 301 -4.00 2.63 1.15
C ASP A 301 -3.32 3.90 1.70
N ASP A 302 -2.10 4.18 1.27
CA ASP A 302 -1.36 5.42 1.56
C ASP A 302 -0.59 5.93 0.33
N SER A 303 0.00 7.11 0.42
CA SER A 303 0.76 7.75 -0.67
C SER A 303 2.27 7.74 -0.44
N TYR A 304 2.76 7.10 0.61
CA TYR A 304 4.13 7.27 1.12
C TYR A 304 4.46 8.71 1.54
N ALA A 305 3.45 9.56 1.71
CA ALA A 305 3.54 10.96 2.14
C ALA A 305 4.55 11.82 1.35
N VAL A 306 4.84 11.48 0.09
CA VAL A 306 5.79 12.19 -0.78
C VAL A 306 5.17 12.60 -2.11
N ASN A 307 5.82 13.54 -2.79
CA ASN A 307 5.48 13.87 -4.17
C ASN A 307 5.95 12.77 -5.11
N SER A 308 5.12 12.35 -6.05
CA SER A 308 5.41 11.25 -6.97
C SER A 308 4.87 11.54 -8.37
N ALA A 309 5.55 10.99 -9.38
CA ALA A 309 5.14 11.15 -10.78
C ALA A 309 3.76 10.49 -11.05
N ASN A 310 3.42 9.42 -10.36
CA ASN A 310 2.19 8.67 -10.60
C ASN A 310 1.06 9.03 -9.63
N ASN A 311 1.38 9.37 -8.39
CA ASN A 311 0.38 9.71 -7.37
C ASN A 311 0.12 11.22 -7.27
N GLY A 312 1.06 12.07 -7.73
CA GLY A 312 0.97 13.52 -7.63
C GLY A 312 1.61 14.07 -6.35
N PRO A 313 1.35 15.34 -6.01
CA PRO A 313 2.07 16.05 -4.98
C PRO A 313 1.51 15.79 -3.57
N TYR A 314 1.46 14.52 -3.11
CA TYR A 314 0.91 14.18 -1.79
C TYR A 314 1.72 14.76 -0.63
N GLY A 315 3.06 14.74 -0.71
CA GLY A 315 3.90 15.35 0.30
C GLY A 315 3.59 16.84 0.48
N ASP A 316 3.52 17.58 -0.63
CA ASP A 316 3.15 18.99 -0.61
C ASP A 316 1.71 19.23 -0.13
N ALA A 317 0.77 18.39 -0.52
CA ALA A 317 -0.63 18.50 -0.09
C ALA A 317 -0.76 18.26 1.42
N ILE A 318 -0.05 17.29 1.98
CA ILE A 318 -0.02 17.05 3.42
C ILE A 318 0.59 18.25 4.14
N MET A 319 1.78 18.72 3.71
CA MET A 319 2.53 19.76 4.42
C MET A 319 1.99 21.17 4.22
N LYS A 320 1.36 21.47 3.08
CA LYS A 320 0.91 22.82 2.72
C LYS A 320 -0.60 23.04 2.87
N GLU A 321 -1.41 21.95 2.88
CA GLU A 321 -2.86 22.03 2.99
C GLU A 321 -3.38 21.37 4.29
N LEU A 322 -3.08 20.09 4.53
CA LEU A 322 -3.66 19.33 5.65
C LEU A 322 -3.07 19.74 7.00
N VAL A 323 -1.75 19.75 7.15
CA VAL A 323 -1.08 20.07 8.42
C VAL A 323 -1.42 21.48 8.90
N PRO A 324 -1.34 22.55 8.08
CA PRO A 324 -1.74 23.88 8.48
C PRO A 324 -3.22 23.98 8.90
N TYR A 325 -4.11 23.28 8.18
CA TYR A 325 -5.52 23.23 8.54
C TYR A 325 -5.74 22.60 9.93
N ILE A 326 -5.07 21.47 10.21
CA ILE A 326 -5.16 20.80 11.52
C ILE A 326 -4.60 21.70 12.63
N GLU A 327 -3.43 22.31 12.43
CA GLU A 327 -2.81 23.19 13.43
C GLU A 327 -3.67 24.41 13.73
N GLN A 328 -4.30 25.00 12.72
CA GLN A 328 -5.23 26.11 12.92
C GLN A 328 -6.47 25.66 13.70
N LYS A 329 -7.06 24.54 13.33
CA LYS A 329 -8.30 24.04 13.93
C LYS A 329 -8.10 23.55 15.37
N TYR A 330 -6.99 22.87 15.64
CA TYR A 330 -6.72 22.21 16.93
C TYR A 330 -5.60 22.89 17.74
N ARG A 331 -5.31 24.14 17.45
CA ARG A 331 -4.35 24.94 18.23
C ARG A 331 -2.93 24.34 18.25
N GLY A 332 -2.45 23.81 17.12
CA GLY A 332 -1.05 23.45 16.97
C GLY A 332 -0.14 24.69 17.06
N ILE A 333 1.11 24.50 17.46
CA ILE A 333 2.11 25.60 17.53
C ILE A 333 2.39 26.16 16.13
N GLY A 334 2.34 25.33 15.08
CA GLY A 334 2.49 25.77 13.70
C GLY A 334 3.93 26.09 13.27
N GLN A 335 4.92 25.53 13.96
CA GLN A 335 6.34 25.78 13.70
C GLN A 335 7.12 24.47 13.70
N GLY A 336 8.12 24.37 12.81
CA GLY A 336 8.89 23.14 12.60
C GLY A 336 9.56 22.60 13.86
N TRP A 337 10.01 23.47 14.78
CA TRP A 337 10.61 23.02 16.04
C TRP A 337 9.65 22.23 16.94
N ALA A 338 8.34 22.37 16.73
CA ALA A 338 7.28 21.72 17.50
C ALA A 338 6.53 20.65 16.70
N ARG A 339 7.02 20.30 15.50
CA ARG A 339 6.49 19.21 14.70
C ARG A 339 7.44 18.01 14.69
N PHE A 340 6.87 16.84 14.83
CA PHE A 340 7.60 15.58 14.91
C PHE A 340 6.90 14.51 14.08
N THR A 341 7.63 13.46 13.76
CA THR A 341 7.07 12.37 12.99
C THR A 341 7.60 11.03 13.49
N TYR A 342 6.77 10.01 13.46
CA TYR A 342 7.18 8.63 13.68
C TYR A 342 6.27 7.66 12.95
N GLY A 343 6.72 6.43 12.82
CA GLY A 343 5.96 5.35 12.24
C GLY A 343 6.76 4.05 12.18
N GLY A 344 6.09 2.98 11.77
CA GLY A 344 6.70 1.69 11.56
C GLY A 344 6.42 1.17 10.14
N SER A 345 7.37 0.40 9.58
CA SER A 345 7.25 -0.17 8.23
C SER A 345 7.15 0.94 7.18
N THR A 346 6.08 0.96 6.37
CA THR A 346 5.73 2.07 5.49
C THR A 346 5.81 3.40 6.24
N GLY A 347 5.17 3.51 7.41
CA GLY A 347 5.20 4.73 8.22
C GLY A 347 6.59 5.09 8.74
N GLY A 348 7.48 4.13 8.92
CA GLY A 348 8.88 4.39 9.24
C GLY A 348 9.61 5.06 8.07
N TRP A 349 9.41 4.58 6.86
CA TRP A 349 9.94 5.21 5.65
C TRP A 349 9.37 6.62 5.47
N GLU A 350 8.05 6.79 5.63
CA GLU A 350 7.36 8.08 5.53
C GLU A 350 7.90 9.10 6.55
N ALA A 351 8.09 8.66 7.80
CA ALA A 351 8.64 9.52 8.85
C ALA A 351 10.07 10.00 8.50
N MET A 352 10.92 9.11 7.99
CA MET A 352 12.26 9.50 7.54
C MET A 352 12.19 10.43 6.32
N ALA A 353 11.36 10.10 5.33
CA ALA A 353 11.18 10.90 4.13
C ALA A 353 10.65 12.31 4.45
N ALA A 354 9.69 12.43 5.37
CA ALA A 354 9.19 13.72 5.82
C ALA A 354 10.30 14.59 6.42
N GLN A 355 11.16 14.02 7.29
CA GLN A 355 12.31 14.75 7.86
C GLN A 355 13.36 15.11 6.80
N VAL A 356 13.57 14.27 5.77
CA VAL A 356 14.57 14.51 4.72
C VAL A 356 14.08 15.52 3.68
N PHE A 357 12.83 15.41 3.23
CA PHE A 357 12.28 16.27 2.18
C PHE A 357 11.74 17.60 2.70
N TYR A 358 11.32 17.66 3.98
CA TYR A 358 10.83 18.86 4.66
C TYR A 358 11.63 19.15 5.94
N PRO A 359 12.98 19.33 5.85
CA PRO A 359 13.87 19.30 7.01
C PRO A 359 13.70 20.49 7.97
N ASP A 360 13.08 21.60 7.51
CA ASP A 360 12.76 22.76 8.35
C ASP A 360 11.39 22.64 9.02
N ASP A 361 10.55 21.75 8.51
CA ASP A 361 9.20 21.53 9.02
C ASP A 361 9.13 20.53 10.16
N PHE A 362 10.22 19.77 10.41
CA PHE A 362 10.28 18.76 11.47
C PHE A 362 11.53 18.89 12.34
N ASN A 363 11.37 18.58 13.62
CA ASN A 363 12.45 18.59 14.62
C ASN A 363 12.83 17.19 15.12
N GLY A 364 12.42 16.14 14.43
CA GLY A 364 12.80 14.77 14.72
C GLY A 364 11.86 13.73 14.11
N ALA A 365 12.46 12.61 13.69
CA ALA A 365 11.79 11.44 13.14
C ALA A 365 12.20 10.17 13.89
N TRP A 366 11.21 9.42 14.43
CA TRP A 366 11.41 8.10 15.03
C TRP A 366 10.94 7.03 14.06
N VAL A 367 11.91 6.37 13.48
CA VAL A 367 11.81 5.52 12.28
C VAL A 367 11.91 4.07 12.70
N ALA A 368 10.80 3.39 12.92
CA ALA A 368 10.81 1.99 13.31
C ALA A 368 10.67 1.06 12.10
N CYS A 369 11.54 0.04 12.03
CA CYS A 369 11.51 -1.00 10.99
C CYS A 369 11.15 -0.47 9.58
N PRO A 370 11.81 0.60 9.08
CA PRO A 370 11.37 1.27 7.87
C PRO A 370 11.40 0.35 6.66
N ASP A 371 10.50 0.58 5.72
CA ASP A 371 10.63 0.06 4.36
C ASP A 371 11.99 0.46 3.78
N PRO A 372 12.46 -0.15 2.67
CA PRO A 372 13.85 0.02 2.24
C PRO A 372 14.26 1.50 2.09
N ILE A 373 15.08 2.00 3.00
CA ILE A 373 15.65 3.35 2.98
C ILE A 373 16.96 3.44 2.19
N ASP A 374 17.44 2.28 1.72
CA ASP A 374 18.62 2.13 0.86
C ASP A 374 18.34 1.02 -0.15
N PHE A 375 18.24 1.37 -1.43
CA PHE A 375 17.84 0.40 -2.45
C PHE A 375 18.97 -0.51 -2.95
N ARG A 376 20.17 -0.45 -2.34
CA ARG A 376 21.14 -1.53 -2.43
C ARG A 376 20.64 -2.80 -1.74
N ALA A 377 19.68 -2.63 -0.83
CA ALA A 377 18.90 -3.69 -0.23
C ALA A 377 17.38 -3.36 -0.32
N TYR A 378 16.84 -3.34 -1.54
CA TYR A 378 15.40 -3.26 -1.75
C TYR A 378 14.79 -4.62 -1.35
N THR A 379 14.50 -4.75 -0.06
CA THR A 379 14.45 -5.99 0.70
C THR A 379 15.76 -6.81 0.51
N VAL A 380 15.78 -7.86 -0.27
CA VAL A 380 16.95 -8.71 -0.56
C VAL A 380 17.55 -8.49 -1.96
N VAL A 381 17.13 -7.46 -2.67
CA VAL A 381 17.53 -7.17 -4.05
C VAL A 381 18.38 -5.90 -4.10
N ASN A 382 19.57 -5.98 -4.64
CA ASN A 382 20.31 -4.79 -5.06
C ASN A 382 19.83 -4.36 -6.44
N ILE A 383 18.88 -3.41 -6.50
CA ILE A 383 18.28 -3.01 -7.79
C ILE A 383 19.28 -2.33 -8.72
N TYR A 384 20.46 -1.92 -8.21
CA TYR A 384 21.53 -1.27 -8.98
C TYR A 384 22.50 -2.26 -9.61
N GLN A 385 22.63 -3.47 -9.05
CA GLN A 385 23.63 -4.46 -9.49
C GLN A 385 23.00 -5.75 -9.98
N ASP A 386 21.91 -6.22 -9.34
CA ASP A 386 21.24 -7.44 -9.70
C ASP A 386 20.56 -7.31 -11.07
N THR A 387 20.48 -8.42 -11.80
CA THR A 387 19.76 -8.48 -13.09
C THR A 387 18.37 -9.05 -12.99
N ASN A 388 18.08 -9.75 -11.86
CA ASN A 388 16.81 -10.42 -11.65
C ASN A 388 16.40 -10.36 -10.17
N ALA A 389 15.14 -9.96 -9.93
CA ALA A 389 14.59 -9.83 -8.59
C ALA A 389 14.20 -11.19 -7.97
N TYR A 390 13.86 -12.20 -8.78
CA TYR A 390 13.32 -13.46 -8.27
C TYR A 390 14.37 -14.54 -8.06
N ARG A 391 15.50 -14.45 -8.75
CA ARG A 391 16.52 -15.47 -8.75
C ARG A 391 17.90 -14.89 -8.44
N LEU A 392 18.53 -15.43 -7.43
CA LEU A 392 19.92 -15.15 -7.15
C LEU A 392 20.78 -16.03 -8.06
N ALA A 393 21.66 -15.41 -8.86
CA ALA A 393 22.64 -16.13 -9.63
C ALA A 393 23.72 -16.70 -8.70
N SER A 394 23.90 -18.00 -8.70
CA SER A 394 24.99 -18.68 -8.01
C SER A 394 25.83 -19.48 -9.02
N ARG A 395 27.01 -19.92 -8.59
CA ARG A 395 27.94 -20.71 -9.44
C ARG A 395 27.27 -21.96 -10.04
N TRP A 396 26.34 -22.56 -9.31
CA TRP A 396 25.82 -23.87 -9.62
C TRP A 396 24.35 -23.88 -10.01
N LYS A 397 23.56 -22.96 -9.48
CA LYS A 397 22.10 -22.96 -9.62
C LYS A 397 21.54 -21.57 -9.41
N ARG A 398 20.44 -21.26 -10.10
CA ARG A 398 19.62 -20.09 -9.77
C ARG A 398 18.71 -20.42 -8.59
N THR A 399 18.87 -19.71 -7.49
CA THR A 399 18.11 -19.92 -6.25
C THR A 399 16.96 -18.91 -6.17
N PRO A 400 15.73 -19.30 -5.77
CA PRO A 400 14.68 -18.35 -5.47
C PRO A 400 15.11 -17.35 -4.39
N ARG A 401 14.82 -16.08 -4.58
CA ARG A 401 15.03 -15.08 -3.52
C ARG A 401 13.90 -15.16 -2.51
N PRO A 402 14.18 -15.11 -1.19
CA PRO A 402 13.16 -15.02 -0.18
C PRO A 402 12.45 -13.66 -0.27
N GLY A 403 11.17 -13.63 0.06
CA GLY A 403 10.36 -12.41 0.18
C GLY A 403 9.94 -12.16 1.62
N GLN A 404 9.62 -13.26 2.32
CA GLN A 404 9.26 -13.25 3.73
C GLN A 404 9.93 -14.38 4.47
N ARG A 405 10.20 -14.16 5.76
CA ARG A 405 10.69 -15.18 6.70
C ARG A 405 9.91 -15.12 8.01
N ASP A 406 9.87 -16.25 8.71
CA ASP A 406 9.43 -16.28 10.10
C ASP A 406 10.58 -15.92 11.07
N TRP A 407 10.28 -15.91 12.33
CA TRP A 407 11.23 -15.61 13.41
C TRP A 407 12.40 -16.60 13.54
N LEU A 408 12.30 -17.79 12.97
CA LEU A 408 13.39 -18.77 12.86
C LEU A 408 14.23 -18.59 11.61
N GLY A 409 13.84 -17.64 10.74
CA GLY A 409 14.50 -17.41 9.46
C GLY A 409 14.00 -18.33 8.34
N GLN A 410 12.95 -19.12 8.55
CA GLN A 410 12.37 -19.97 7.50
C GLN A 410 11.61 -19.10 6.50
N VAL A 411 11.88 -19.31 5.21
CA VAL A 411 11.22 -18.59 4.13
C VAL A 411 9.77 -19.02 4.01
N THR A 412 8.84 -18.11 4.24
CA THR A 412 7.39 -18.33 4.15
C THR A 412 6.82 -17.95 2.80
N ALA A 413 7.46 -17.01 2.08
CA ALA A 413 7.15 -16.66 0.72
C ALA A 413 8.39 -16.16 -0.01
N THR A 414 8.46 -16.42 -1.32
CA THR A 414 9.49 -15.88 -2.21
C THR A 414 9.04 -14.56 -2.84
N LEU A 415 9.97 -13.76 -3.35
CA LEU A 415 9.64 -12.54 -4.10
C LEU A 415 8.78 -12.82 -5.34
N GLU A 416 9.01 -13.94 -6.03
CA GLU A 416 8.20 -14.33 -7.18
C GLU A 416 6.74 -14.59 -6.76
N GLU A 417 6.50 -15.26 -5.66
CA GLU A 417 5.17 -15.55 -5.14
C GLU A 417 4.41 -14.28 -4.76
N LEU A 418 5.03 -13.38 -4.01
CA LEU A 418 4.41 -12.09 -3.62
C LEU A 418 4.01 -11.27 -4.85
N ASN A 419 4.93 -11.12 -5.81
CA ASN A 419 4.66 -10.35 -7.02
C ASN A 419 3.64 -11.04 -7.96
N HIS A 420 3.61 -12.37 -8.00
CA HIS A 420 2.61 -13.10 -8.76
C HIS A 420 1.22 -13.03 -8.13
N LYS A 421 1.10 -12.96 -6.79
CA LYS A 421 -0.17 -12.67 -6.12
C LYS A 421 -0.72 -11.33 -6.60
N GLU A 422 0.08 -10.26 -6.54
CA GLU A 422 -0.34 -8.93 -6.99
C GLU A 422 -0.75 -8.91 -8.46
N LEU A 423 0.02 -9.58 -9.32
CA LEU A 423 -0.29 -9.69 -10.76
C LEU A 423 -1.61 -10.43 -11.01
N ALA A 424 -1.97 -11.42 -10.19
CA ALA A 424 -3.26 -12.09 -10.27
C ALA A 424 -4.41 -11.17 -9.84
N ILE A 425 -4.20 -10.37 -8.77
CA ILE A 425 -5.18 -9.40 -8.28
C ILE A 425 -5.38 -8.28 -9.29
N ALA A 426 -4.31 -7.67 -9.82
CA ALA A 426 -4.43 -6.65 -10.86
C ALA A 426 -3.20 -6.56 -11.76
N SER A 427 -3.37 -5.96 -12.91
CA SER A 427 -2.31 -5.58 -13.84
C SER A 427 -1.91 -4.11 -13.68
N ARG A 428 -0.78 -3.70 -14.24
CA ARG A 428 -0.32 -2.30 -14.32
C ARG A 428 -0.16 -1.60 -12.98
N GLY A 429 0.22 -2.34 -11.93
CA GLY A 429 0.47 -1.76 -10.61
C GLY A 429 -0.80 -1.34 -9.86
N ARG A 430 -1.94 -1.98 -10.10
CA ARG A 430 -3.26 -1.61 -9.55
C ARG A 430 -3.82 -2.60 -8.53
N SER A 431 -2.97 -3.44 -7.95
CA SER A 431 -3.40 -4.49 -7.02
C SER A 431 -3.90 -3.95 -5.67
N GLY A 432 -3.47 -2.77 -5.27
CA GLY A 432 -3.67 -2.25 -3.92
C GLY A 432 -2.73 -2.90 -2.90
N GLU A 433 -1.58 -3.43 -3.34
CA GLU A 433 -0.64 -4.18 -2.53
C GLU A 433 0.76 -3.53 -2.53
N GLN A 434 1.62 -3.96 -1.61
CA GLN A 434 2.89 -3.33 -1.26
C GLN A 434 3.90 -3.15 -2.41
N TRP A 435 4.08 -4.18 -3.27
CA TRP A 435 5.05 -4.07 -4.37
C TRP A 435 4.57 -3.15 -5.49
N ASP A 436 3.26 -3.06 -5.69
CA ASP A 436 2.67 -2.16 -6.65
C ASP A 436 2.72 -0.70 -6.18
N ILE A 437 2.53 -0.41 -4.86
CA ILE A 437 2.66 0.96 -4.38
C ILE A 437 4.10 1.46 -4.43
N TRP A 438 5.10 0.66 -4.05
CA TRP A 438 6.49 1.07 -4.19
C TRP A 438 6.80 1.47 -5.63
N GLN A 439 6.32 0.67 -6.58
CA GLN A 439 6.45 1.00 -7.99
C GLN A 439 5.67 2.28 -8.36
N ALA A 440 4.45 2.46 -7.86
CA ALA A 440 3.66 3.65 -8.14
C ALA A 440 4.28 4.93 -7.56
N VAL A 441 4.85 4.86 -6.36
CA VAL A 441 5.51 6.02 -5.72
C VAL A 441 6.84 6.32 -6.37
N PHE A 442 7.70 5.31 -6.51
CA PHE A 442 9.11 5.54 -6.81
C PHE A 442 9.42 5.57 -8.32
N SER A 443 8.55 5.05 -9.20
CA SER A 443 8.82 4.98 -10.62
C SER A 443 8.39 6.24 -11.40
N PRO A 444 9.03 6.53 -12.52
CA PRO A 444 8.50 7.48 -13.48
C PRO A 444 7.21 6.95 -14.11
N ALA A 445 6.37 7.84 -14.63
CA ALA A 445 5.22 7.44 -15.41
C ALA A 445 5.66 6.80 -16.74
N GLY A 446 4.96 5.76 -17.17
CA GLY A 446 5.10 5.17 -18.49
C GLY A 446 4.34 5.96 -19.55
N ASP A 447 4.60 5.65 -20.80
CA ASP A 447 3.94 6.30 -21.95
C ASP A 447 2.41 6.03 -21.97
N ASP A 448 1.97 4.96 -21.30
CA ASP A 448 0.56 4.61 -21.10
C ASP A 448 -0.05 5.24 -19.83
N GLY A 449 0.71 6.07 -19.12
CA GLY A 449 0.30 6.76 -17.89
C GLY A 449 0.36 5.92 -16.61
N TYR A 450 0.67 4.63 -16.70
CA TYR A 450 0.86 3.78 -15.51
C TYR A 450 2.33 3.79 -15.06
N PRO A 451 2.61 3.39 -13.80
CA PRO A 451 3.98 3.34 -13.30
C PRO A 451 4.88 2.41 -14.14
N LYS A 452 6.07 2.87 -14.51
CA LYS A 452 7.06 1.97 -15.14
C LYS A 452 7.50 0.91 -14.14
N PRO A 453 7.43 -0.38 -14.49
CA PRO A 453 7.80 -1.45 -13.56
C PRO A 453 9.31 -1.45 -13.30
N ILE A 454 9.71 -1.50 -12.02
CA ILE A 454 11.11 -1.69 -11.61
C ILE A 454 11.66 -3.04 -12.10
N TRP A 455 10.78 -4.04 -12.21
CA TRP A 455 11.04 -5.32 -12.89
C TRP A 455 9.80 -5.87 -13.56
N ASN A 456 10.00 -6.68 -14.56
CA ASN A 456 8.90 -7.42 -15.17
C ASN A 456 8.34 -8.44 -14.16
N LYS A 457 7.09 -8.28 -13.74
CA LYS A 457 6.45 -9.09 -12.69
C LYS A 457 6.33 -10.59 -13.04
N LEU A 458 6.36 -10.97 -14.31
CA LEU A 458 6.37 -12.39 -14.70
C LEU A 458 7.76 -13.03 -14.62
N THR A 459 8.82 -12.26 -14.89
CA THR A 459 10.17 -12.81 -15.08
C THR A 459 11.18 -12.36 -14.03
N GLY A 460 10.88 -11.32 -13.28
CA GLY A 460 11.79 -10.67 -12.33
C GLY A 460 12.94 -9.89 -12.97
N LYS A 461 12.95 -9.68 -14.31
CA LYS A 461 14.00 -8.91 -14.98
C LYS A 461 13.92 -7.44 -14.57
N ILE A 462 14.99 -6.93 -13.98
CA ILE A 462 15.10 -5.55 -13.49
C ILE A 462 15.32 -4.58 -14.65
N ASP A 463 14.63 -3.43 -14.61
CA ASP A 463 14.86 -2.28 -15.47
C ASP A 463 15.83 -1.31 -14.81
N ARG A 464 17.03 -1.21 -15.35
CA ARG A 464 18.10 -0.39 -14.79
C ARG A 464 17.78 1.10 -14.86
N SER A 465 17.09 1.54 -15.90
CA SER A 465 16.73 2.96 -16.05
C SER A 465 15.73 3.41 -15.00
N VAL A 466 14.82 2.52 -14.59
CA VAL A 466 13.89 2.76 -13.50
C VAL A 466 14.62 2.74 -12.16
N ALA A 467 15.56 1.80 -11.96
CA ALA A 467 16.38 1.74 -10.75
C ALA A 467 17.21 3.02 -10.54
N ASP A 468 17.81 3.57 -11.61
CA ASP A 468 18.55 4.84 -11.56
C ASP A 468 17.63 6.01 -11.19
N TYR A 469 16.40 6.06 -11.72
CA TYR A 469 15.41 7.05 -11.33
C TYR A 469 15.05 6.95 -9.83
N TRP A 470 14.84 5.75 -9.32
CA TRP A 470 14.55 5.51 -7.90
C TRP A 470 15.68 6.01 -7.02
N ARG A 471 16.94 5.73 -7.40
CA ARG A 471 18.13 6.19 -6.65
C ARG A 471 18.13 7.70 -6.48
N GLU A 472 17.94 8.43 -7.57
CA GLU A 472 18.05 9.89 -7.57
C GLU A 472 16.92 10.59 -6.81
N HIS A 473 15.73 9.95 -6.70
CA HIS A 473 14.54 10.61 -6.19
C HIS A 473 14.04 10.07 -4.85
N TYR A 474 14.32 8.80 -4.51
CA TYR A 474 13.69 8.15 -3.37
C TYR A 474 14.60 7.26 -2.51
N ASP A 475 15.82 6.95 -2.93
CA ASP A 475 16.80 6.28 -2.06
C ASP A 475 17.28 7.28 -1.00
N LEU A 476 16.71 7.19 0.20
CA LEU A 476 16.95 8.17 1.27
C LEU A 476 18.40 8.18 1.72
N SER A 477 19.08 7.04 1.73
CA SER A 477 20.53 6.94 2.03
C SER A 477 21.36 7.66 0.98
N TYR A 478 21.07 7.43 -0.29
CA TYR A 478 21.77 8.11 -1.38
C TYR A 478 21.52 9.62 -1.37
N ILE A 479 20.26 10.06 -1.15
CA ILE A 479 19.90 11.48 -1.09
C ILE A 479 20.63 12.16 0.07
N LEU A 480 20.66 11.55 1.25
CA LEU A 480 21.42 12.08 2.39
C LEU A 480 22.91 12.22 2.05
N GLN A 481 23.51 11.20 1.43
CA GLN A 481 24.93 11.24 1.04
C GLN A 481 25.20 12.32 -0.02
N ARG A 482 24.35 12.40 -1.04
CA ARG A 482 24.49 13.36 -2.15
C ARG A 482 24.32 14.81 -1.68
N ASP A 483 23.32 15.07 -0.85
CA ASP A 483 22.87 16.42 -0.52
C ASP A 483 23.27 16.86 0.91
N TRP A 484 24.16 16.11 1.58
CA TRP A 484 24.49 16.32 2.99
C TRP A 484 24.99 17.73 3.31
N LYS A 485 25.70 18.35 2.41
CA LYS A 485 26.18 19.74 2.59
C LYS A 485 25.02 20.72 2.91
N THR A 486 23.84 20.48 2.33
CA THR A 486 22.65 21.32 2.53
C THR A 486 21.67 20.74 3.54
N LEU A 487 21.54 19.43 3.60
CA LEU A 487 20.65 18.74 4.51
C LEU A 487 21.24 18.59 5.93
N GLY A 488 22.55 18.34 6.03
CA GLY A 488 23.20 18.02 7.29
C GLY A 488 22.93 19.03 8.41
N PRO A 489 23.10 20.35 8.19
CA PRO A 489 22.79 21.36 9.21
C PRO A 489 21.34 21.34 9.71
N ARG A 490 20.41 20.83 8.92
CA ARG A 490 18.96 20.84 9.18
C ARG A 490 18.45 19.50 9.73
N VAL A 491 19.17 18.38 9.47
CA VAL A 491 18.75 17.00 9.82
C VAL A 491 19.59 16.40 10.94
N ARG A 492 20.78 16.97 11.23
CA ARG A 492 21.66 16.51 12.30
C ARG A 492 20.93 16.28 13.62
N GLY A 493 21.08 15.09 14.21
CA GLY A 493 20.50 14.72 15.51
C GLY A 493 18.97 14.57 15.51
N LYS A 494 18.35 14.44 14.32
CA LYS A 494 16.91 14.33 14.17
C LYS A 494 16.45 12.95 13.65
N LEU A 495 17.35 12.05 13.30
CA LEU A 495 17.03 10.72 12.81
C LEU A 495 17.28 9.67 13.90
N HIS A 496 16.21 8.93 14.27
CA HIS A 496 16.24 7.87 15.27
C HIS A 496 15.67 6.60 14.63
N ILE A 497 16.52 5.63 14.28
CA ILE A 497 16.17 4.47 13.45
C ILE A 497 16.25 3.20 14.30
N TYR A 498 15.22 2.38 14.25
CA TYR A 498 15.07 1.13 15.02
C TYR A 498 14.68 0.00 14.09
N VAL A 499 15.35 -1.16 14.18
CA VAL A 499 14.96 -2.33 13.38
C VAL A 499 15.27 -3.63 14.12
N GLY A 500 14.41 -4.62 13.94
CA GLY A 500 14.68 -5.97 14.42
C GLY A 500 15.64 -6.71 13.50
N GLU A 501 16.66 -7.38 14.05
CA GLU A 501 17.63 -8.17 13.26
C GLU A 501 16.99 -9.37 12.53
N ALA A 502 15.83 -9.84 13.02
CA ALA A 502 15.05 -10.89 12.38
C ALA A 502 13.82 -10.34 11.63
N ASP A 503 13.89 -9.11 11.11
CA ASP A 503 12.80 -8.49 10.37
C ASP A 503 12.23 -9.45 9.32
N ASN A 504 10.91 -9.63 9.33
CA ASN A 504 10.23 -10.64 8.51
C ASN A 504 10.34 -10.38 7.00
N TYR A 505 10.59 -9.14 6.59
CA TYR A 505 10.72 -8.70 5.20
C TYR A 505 12.15 -8.32 4.81
N TYR A 506 13.15 -8.64 5.67
CA TYR A 506 14.57 -8.31 5.47
C TYR A 506 14.87 -6.81 5.42
N LEU A 507 14.05 -5.98 6.04
CA LEU A 507 14.21 -4.52 6.03
C LEU A 507 15.43 -4.05 6.83
N ASN A 508 15.92 -4.88 7.76
CA ASN A 508 17.18 -4.67 8.47
C ASN A 508 18.37 -4.50 7.53
N ASP A 509 18.36 -5.14 6.36
CA ASP A 509 19.50 -5.07 5.42
C ASP A 509 19.70 -3.66 4.86
N ALA A 510 18.60 -2.94 4.58
CA ALA A 510 18.66 -1.53 4.15
C ALA A 510 19.15 -0.61 5.28
N VAL A 511 18.78 -0.89 6.54
CA VAL A 511 19.23 -0.11 7.70
C VAL A 511 20.72 -0.26 7.93
N TYR A 512 21.29 -1.44 7.74
CA TYR A 512 22.75 -1.63 7.86
C TYR A 512 23.52 -0.73 6.87
N PHE A 513 23.09 -0.67 5.61
CA PHE A 513 23.69 0.23 4.61
C PHE A 513 23.47 1.70 4.94
N ALA A 514 22.29 2.06 5.42
CA ALA A 514 21.98 3.43 5.83
C ALA A 514 22.84 3.87 7.04
N GLU A 515 23.06 2.99 8.01
CA GLU A 515 23.91 3.25 9.16
C GLU A 515 25.37 3.53 8.71
N ASP A 516 25.89 2.73 7.78
CA ASP A 516 27.24 2.96 7.24
C ASP A 516 27.34 4.34 6.55
N VAL A 517 26.30 4.74 5.80
CA VAL A 517 26.22 6.09 5.21
C VAL A 517 26.21 7.15 6.31
N LEU A 518 25.32 7.04 7.29
CA LEU A 518 25.18 8.02 8.38
C LEU A 518 26.46 8.18 9.20
N LYS A 519 27.18 7.09 9.50
CA LYS A 519 28.49 7.11 10.17
C LYS A 519 29.59 7.77 9.31
N GLY A 520 29.45 7.70 8.00
CA GLY A 520 30.38 8.31 7.04
C GLY A 520 30.18 9.81 6.83
N LEU A 521 29.03 10.37 7.18
CA LEU A 521 28.70 11.78 6.99
C LEU A 521 29.46 12.67 7.98
N LYS A 522 30.03 13.75 7.44
CA LYS A 522 30.87 14.71 8.19
C LYS A 522 30.51 16.12 7.75
N ASP A 523 30.83 17.09 8.61
CA ASP A 523 30.67 18.52 8.35
C ASP A 523 29.21 18.96 8.03
N PRO A 524 28.30 18.75 9.01
CA PRO A 524 28.42 18.20 10.35
C PRO A 524 28.36 16.67 10.40
N PRO A 525 28.74 15.99 11.49
CA PRO A 525 28.40 14.59 11.70
C PRO A 525 26.88 14.42 11.79
N ALA A 526 26.34 13.27 11.36
CA ALA A 526 24.89 13.06 11.34
C ALA A 526 24.26 13.05 12.73
N ASP A 527 24.99 12.59 13.75
CA ASP A 527 24.49 12.41 15.12
C ASP A 527 23.16 11.65 15.16
N ALA A 528 22.99 10.70 14.22
CA ALA A 528 21.80 9.86 14.15
C ALA A 528 21.88 8.70 15.15
N GLU A 529 20.73 8.33 15.71
CA GLU A 529 20.58 7.13 16.52
C GLU A 529 20.17 5.97 15.61
N VAL A 530 20.89 4.84 15.66
CA VAL A 530 20.51 3.59 15.01
C VAL A 530 20.62 2.47 16.03
N ASP A 531 19.55 1.71 16.23
CA ASP A 531 19.47 0.68 17.26
C ASP A 531 18.82 -0.60 16.73
N TYR A 532 19.28 -1.75 17.20
CA TYR A 532 18.91 -3.06 16.70
C TYR A 532 18.31 -3.94 17.80
N GLY A 533 17.16 -4.54 17.50
CA GLY A 533 16.54 -5.53 18.36
C GLY A 533 17.06 -6.93 18.07
N ALA A 534 17.85 -7.51 18.98
CA ALA A 534 18.36 -8.85 18.83
C ALA A 534 17.20 -9.86 18.68
N ARG A 535 17.15 -10.60 17.55
CA ARG A 535 16.09 -11.54 17.19
C ARG A 535 14.66 -10.93 17.15
N ALA A 536 14.55 -9.62 17.21
CA ALA A 536 13.26 -8.96 17.07
C ALA A 536 12.78 -9.02 15.61
N GLU A 537 11.48 -9.21 15.47
CA GLU A 537 10.79 -9.28 14.19
C GLU A 537 10.40 -7.88 13.70
N HIS A 538 9.70 -7.82 12.59
CA HIS A 538 9.19 -6.59 11.99
C HIS A 538 8.36 -5.74 12.99
N CYS A 539 8.48 -4.42 12.89
CA CYS A 539 7.87 -3.40 13.76
C CYS A 539 8.46 -3.34 15.18
N TRP A 540 9.72 -3.75 15.37
CA TRP A 540 10.44 -3.43 16.60
C TRP A 540 10.77 -1.93 16.64
N ASN A 541 10.59 -1.29 17.80
CA ASN A 541 10.58 0.16 17.97
C ASN A 541 11.62 0.68 18.98
N GLY A 542 12.66 -0.08 19.27
CA GLY A 542 13.70 0.32 20.24
C GLY A 542 13.39 -0.02 21.69
N ASP A 543 12.33 -0.78 21.98
CA ASP A 543 12.02 -1.22 23.34
C ASP A 543 12.75 -2.53 23.66
N HIS A 544 13.87 -2.44 24.36
CA HIS A 544 14.62 -3.60 24.85
C HIS A 544 14.01 -4.26 26.09
N THR A 545 12.95 -3.68 26.66
CA THR A 545 12.35 -4.16 27.92
C THR A 545 11.17 -5.09 27.71
N GLN A 546 10.59 -5.10 26.52
CA GLN A 546 9.42 -5.89 26.17
C GLN A 546 9.65 -6.77 24.95
N PRO A 547 9.01 -7.94 24.86
CA PRO A 547 9.00 -8.74 23.63
C PRO A 547 8.40 -7.93 22.47
N ASN A 548 8.82 -8.23 21.23
CA ASN A 548 8.35 -7.52 20.04
C ASN A 548 6.81 -7.49 19.89
N ALA A 549 6.13 -8.58 20.24
CA ALA A 549 4.67 -8.65 20.25
C ALA A 549 3.99 -7.59 21.14
N ILE A 550 4.70 -7.09 22.14
CA ILE A 550 4.22 -6.09 23.09
C ILE A 550 4.76 -4.71 22.73
N SER A 551 6.06 -4.60 22.43
CA SER A 551 6.69 -3.31 22.15
C SER A 551 5.99 -2.56 21.02
N ARG A 552 5.61 -3.27 19.96
CA ARG A 552 4.91 -2.71 18.80
C ARG A 552 3.53 -2.09 19.11
N LEU A 553 2.93 -2.42 20.25
CA LEU A 553 1.66 -1.84 20.72
C LEU A 553 1.86 -0.53 21.51
N ARG A 554 3.08 0.00 21.56
CA ARG A 554 3.46 1.07 22.49
C ARG A 554 4.17 2.25 21.82
N TYR A 555 3.97 2.49 20.54
CA TYR A 555 4.66 3.57 19.81
C TYR A 555 4.45 4.94 20.46
N HIS A 556 3.22 5.30 20.78
CA HIS A 556 2.93 6.58 21.44
C HIS A 556 3.65 6.73 22.79
N GLN A 557 3.60 5.68 23.64
CA GLN A 557 4.27 5.68 24.94
C GLN A 557 5.79 5.68 24.83
N MET A 558 6.34 5.13 23.74
CA MET A 558 7.79 5.08 23.50
C MET A 558 8.33 6.41 22.96
N PHE A 559 7.65 7.00 21.99
CA PHE A 559 8.21 8.11 21.24
C PHE A 559 7.81 9.49 21.79
N ILE A 560 6.59 9.67 22.31
CA ILE A 560 6.16 10.98 22.80
C ILE A 560 7.03 11.52 23.94
N PRO A 561 7.47 10.75 24.96
CA PRO A 561 8.41 11.22 25.95
C PRO A 561 9.76 11.66 25.36
N ARG A 562 10.28 10.93 24.36
CA ARG A 562 11.53 11.28 23.66
C ARG A 562 11.38 12.56 22.83
N ILE A 563 10.19 12.80 22.25
CA ILE A 563 9.84 14.05 21.59
C ILE A 563 9.93 15.23 22.57
N MET A 564 9.44 15.06 23.80
CA MET A 564 9.57 16.10 24.82
C MET A 564 11.03 16.40 25.19
N ASP A 565 11.89 15.38 25.17
CA ASP A 565 13.33 15.56 25.36
C ASP A 565 13.96 16.34 24.19
N GLN A 566 13.54 16.05 22.97
CA GLN A 566 13.99 16.77 21.79
C GLN A 566 13.57 18.24 21.80
N ILE A 567 12.33 18.54 22.19
CA ILE A 567 11.86 19.93 22.39
C ILE A 567 12.74 20.65 23.40
N ARG A 568 13.03 20.02 24.55
CA ARG A 568 13.89 20.65 25.59
C ARG A 568 15.29 20.99 25.08
N LYS A 569 15.82 20.21 24.14
CA LYS A 569 17.17 20.42 23.57
C LYS A 569 17.19 21.45 22.46
N ASN A 570 16.16 21.51 21.63
CA ASN A 570 16.24 22.13 20.30
C ASN A 570 15.16 23.20 20.03
N HIS A 571 14.43 23.70 21.05
CA HIS A 571 13.49 24.81 20.84
C HIS A 571 14.25 26.15 20.66
N PRO A 572 13.72 27.07 19.84
CA PRO A 572 14.27 28.43 19.77
C PRO A 572 14.18 29.16 21.12
N PRO A 573 15.04 30.15 21.37
CA PRO A 573 14.87 31.02 22.54
C PRO A 573 13.53 31.78 22.45
N ASP A 574 13.00 32.16 23.62
CA ASP A 574 11.81 33.03 23.78
C ASP A 574 10.49 32.47 23.18
N VAL A 575 10.39 31.17 22.90
CA VAL A 575 9.13 30.54 22.51
C VAL A 575 8.36 30.00 23.72
N ASP A 576 7.03 29.92 23.59
CA ASP A 576 6.19 29.30 24.61
C ASP A 576 6.42 27.79 24.62
N THR A 577 7.00 27.27 25.69
CA THR A 577 7.18 25.84 25.95
C THR A 577 6.38 25.35 27.15
N LEU A 578 5.46 26.17 27.68
CA LEU A 578 4.79 25.94 28.97
C LEU A 578 3.27 25.78 28.84
N SER A 579 2.61 26.44 27.88
CA SER A 579 1.14 26.51 27.81
C SER A 579 0.43 25.15 27.74
N TRP A 580 1.10 24.12 27.21
CA TRP A 580 0.57 22.76 27.13
C TRP A 580 1.04 21.81 28.26
N ARG A 581 1.70 22.36 29.30
CA ARG A 581 2.25 21.55 30.42
C ARG A 581 1.42 21.69 31.69
N TYR A 582 0.13 21.65 31.56
CA TYR A 582 -0.82 21.74 32.67
C TYR A 582 -1.20 20.38 33.23
#